data_246eb6bb2407bc9a8177256c4ed03923
#
_entry.id   246eb6bb2407bc9a8177256c4ed03923
#
_cell.length_a   1.000
_cell.length_b   1.000
_cell.length_c   1.000
_cell.angle_alpha   90.00
_cell.angle_beta   90.00
_cell.angle_gamma   90.00
#
_symmetry.space_group_name_H-M   'P 1'
#
loop_
_entity.id
_entity.type
_entity.pdbx_description
1 polymer ?
#
loop_
_entity_poly.entity_id
_entity_poly.type
_entity_poly.pdbx_seq_one_letter_code
_entity_poly.pdbx_strand_id
1 'polypeptide(L)'
;MNFTAKDVADLRAKTGCGMMDCKKALTEAEGDVEKATEILREKGLAASVKKASRIAAEGVAYAMVSECGKVGVVIEVNAETDFVAKNAQFIDFVKTCAETVIYENPADVEALLAAKAHGSDMTVDAMLKDKILTIGENIKIRRFVRYEGDCVAYVHGGGRIGVLVRFETENVPAEVLNECGKDVAMQIAALNPAYLDKSTVPAEALDKEKEILMAQIQNDPKESQATSPLSSTLLRKQRRPAAR
;
A
#
# COMPACT_ATOMS: atom_id res chain seq x y z
N MET A 1 -11.89 39.86 -22.80
CA MET A 1 -11.25 38.61 -22.38
C MET A 1 -10.61 37.98 -23.62
N ASN A 2 -9.31 37.69 -23.61
CA ASN A 2 -8.60 37.20 -24.79
C ASN A 2 -8.69 35.66 -24.97
N PHE A 3 -9.69 35.02 -24.40
CA PHE A 3 -9.88 33.56 -24.50
C PHE A 3 -11.38 33.22 -24.52
N THR A 4 -11.71 32.06 -25.10
CA THR A 4 -13.07 31.55 -25.29
C THR A 4 -13.41 30.44 -24.29
N ALA A 5 -14.69 30.05 -24.22
CA ALA A 5 -15.12 28.88 -23.43
C ALA A 5 -14.44 27.57 -23.92
N LYS A 6 -14.08 27.52 -25.21
CA LYS A 6 -13.36 26.40 -25.80
C LYS A 6 -11.92 26.30 -25.22
N ASP A 7 -11.22 27.44 -25.14
CA ASP A 7 -9.86 27.46 -24.57
C ASP A 7 -9.84 26.99 -23.10
N VAL A 8 -10.89 27.33 -22.34
CA VAL A 8 -11.07 26.81 -20.96
C VAL A 8 -11.30 25.29 -20.96
N ALA A 9 -12.11 24.78 -21.89
CA ALA A 9 -12.37 23.36 -22.02
C ALA A 9 -11.11 22.58 -22.44
N ASP A 10 -10.34 23.13 -23.38
CA ASP A 10 -9.09 22.53 -23.87
C ASP A 10 -8.01 22.53 -22.79
N LEU A 11 -7.87 23.63 -22.02
CA LEU A 11 -6.96 23.67 -20.87
C LEU A 11 -7.37 22.67 -19.79
N ARG A 12 -8.68 22.52 -19.53
CA ARG A 12 -9.20 21.50 -18.61
C ARG A 12 -8.89 20.09 -19.11
N ALA A 13 -9.08 19.80 -20.37
CA ALA A 13 -8.77 18.50 -20.96
C ALA A 13 -7.28 18.16 -20.83
N LYS A 14 -6.41 19.19 -21.00
CA LYS A 14 -4.95 19.05 -20.89
C LYS A 14 -4.46 18.88 -19.45
N THR A 15 -5.06 19.60 -18.49
CA THR A 15 -4.56 19.67 -17.10
C THR A 15 -5.37 18.86 -16.11
N GLY A 16 -6.59 18.46 -16.44
CA GLY A 16 -7.53 17.80 -15.53
C GLY A 16 -8.09 18.69 -14.41
N CYS A 17 -7.67 19.97 -14.34
CA CYS A 17 -8.10 20.92 -13.31
C CYS A 17 -9.58 21.30 -13.42
N GLY A 18 -10.14 21.84 -12.33
CA GLY A 18 -11.52 22.33 -12.33
C GLY A 18 -11.76 23.43 -13.35
N MET A 19 -12.96 23.46 -13.98
CA MET A 19 -13.34 24.46 -14.99
C MET A 19 -13.11 25.91 -14.53
N MET A 20 -13.43 26.20 -13.25
CA MET A 20 -13.28 27.54 -12.67
C MET A 20 -11.81 27.89 -12.42
N ASP A 21 -10.97 26.92 -12.09
CA ASP A 21 -9.55 27.14 -11.89
C ASP A 21 -8.84 27.37 -13.23
N CYS A 22 -9.20 26.61 -14.25
CA CYS A 22 -8.74 26.86 -15.62
C CYS A 22 -9.14 28.26 -16.13
N LYS A 23 -10.40 28.67 -15.90
CA LYS A 23 -10.88 30.01 -16.26
C LYS A 23 -10.11 31.11 -15.55
N LYS A 24 -9.88 30.99 -14.24
CA LYS A 24 -9.09 31.95 -13.45
C LYS A 24 -7.64 32.01 -13.92
N ALA A 25 -7.02 30.87 -14.18
CA ALA A 25 -5.65 30.81 -14.68
C ALA A 25 -5.50 31.48 -16.05
N LEU A 26 -6.44 31.22 -17.00
CA LEU A 26 -6.46 31.92 -18.30
C LEU A 26 -6.72 33.42 -18.16
N THR A 27 -7.52 33.85 -17.18
CA THR A 27 -7.73 35.27 -16.92
C THR A 27 -6.45 35.93 -16.44
N GLU A 28 -5.74 35.32 -15.49
CA GLU A 28 -4.46 35.81 -14.95
C GLU A 28 -3.34 35.77 -16.00
N ALA A 29 -3.38 34.78 -16.89
CA ALA A 29 -2.43 34.62 -18.01
C ALA A 29 -2.80 35.44 -19.25
N GLU A 30 -3.84 36.26 -19.20
CA GLU A 30 -4.33 37.07 -20.32
C GLU A 30 -4.66 36.27 -21.60
N GLY A 31 -5.00 34.97 -21.42
CA GLY A 31 -5.33 34.02 -22.49
C GLY A 31 -4.17 33.17 -22.98
N ASP A 32 -2.97 33.32 -22.42
CA ASP A 32 -1.81 32.46 -22.69
C ASP A 32 -1.97 31.11 -22.00
N VAL A 33 -2.05 30.02 -22.78
CA VAL A 33 -2.29 28.66 -22.30
C VAL A 33 -1.07 28.10 -21.58
N GLU A 34 0.16 28.44 -21.99
CA GLU A 34 1.38 27.96 -21.35
C GLU A 34 1.52 28.59 -19.96
N LYS A 35 1.38 29.89 -19.91
CA LYS A 35 1.40 30.67 -18.68
C LYS A 35 0.27 30.27 -17.72
N ALA A 36 -0.93 30.01 -18.24
CA ALA A 36 -2.04 29.48 -17.44
C ALA A 36 -1.73 28.10 -16.85
N THR A 37 -1.01 27.26 -17.58
CA THR A 37 -0.56 25.94 -17.08
C THR A 37 0.47 26.10 -15.94
N GLU A 38 1.40 27.05 -16.04
CA GLU A 38 2.35 27.38 -14.96
C GLU A 38 1.62 27.88 -13.71
N ILE A 39 0.68 28.79 -13.86
CA ILE A 39 -0.16 29.30 -12.77
C ILE A 39 -0.94 28.16 -12.08
N LEU A 40 -1.46 27.20 -12.84
CA LEU A 40 -2.14 26.03 -12.27
C LEU A 40 -1.17 25.13 -11.47
N ARG A 41 0.07 24.97 -11.92
CA ARG A 41 1.11 24.24 -11.17
C ARG A 41 1.47 24.94 -9.85
N GLU A 42 1.64 26.26 -9.88
CA GLU A 42 1.90 27.05 -8.66
C GLU A 42 0.71 26.97 -7.68
N LYS A 43 -0.52 27.01 -8.18
CA LYS A 43 -1.73 26.80 -7.37
C LYS A 43 -1.81 25.39 -6.79
N GLY A 44 -1.31 24.38 -7.51
CA GLY A 44 -1.16 23.01 -7.03
C GLY A 44 -0.23 22.91 -5.82
N LEU A 45 0.91 23.59 -5.88
CA LEU A 45 1.83 23.73 -4.75
C LEU A 45 1.13 24.35 -3.53
N ALA A 46 0.46 25.48 -3.69
CA ALA A 46 -0.25 26.15 -2.61
C ALA A 46 -1.41 25.31 -2.04
N ALA A 47 -2.13 24.58 -2.90
CA ALA A 47 -3.19 23.68 -2.48
C ALA A 47 -2.67 22.49 -1.67
N SER A 48 -1.53 21.92 -2.08
CA SER A 48 -0.86 20.84 -1.35
C SER A 48 -0.47 21.26 0.06
N VAL A 49 0.20 22.41 0.21
CA VAL A 49 0.57 22.96 1.52
C VAL A 49 -0.66 23.19 2.40
N LYS A 50 -1.71 23.79 1.86
CA LYS A 50 -2.94 24.09 2.61
C LYS A 50 -3.67 22.82 3.08
N LYS A 51 -3.58 21.73 2.31
CA LYS A 51 -4.26 20.47 2.62
C LYS A 51 -3.39 19.51 3.42
N ALA A 52 -2.08 19.71 3.51
CA ALA A 52 -1.13 18.79 4.16
C ALA A 52 -1.47 18.45 5.62
N SER A 53 -2.18 19.35 6.32
CA SER A 53 -2.63 19.15 7.71
C SER A 53 -3.90 18.32 7.83
N ARG A 54 -4.61 18.04 6.73
CA ARG A 54 -5.84 17.24 6.77
C ARG A 54 -5.51 15.77 6.94
N ILE A 55 -6.34 15.06 7.69
CA ILE A 55 -6.16 13.62 7.94
C ILE A 55 -6.52 12.86 6.66
N ALA A 56 -5.55 12.13 6.12
CA ALA A 56 -5.72 11.18 5.03
C ALA A 56 -5.71 9.77 5.64
N ALA A 57 -6.87 9.28 6.07
CA ALA A 57 -7.02 8.00 6.77
C ALA A 57 -7.47 6.86 5.86
N GLU A 58 -8.08 7.20 4.72
CA GLU A 58 -8.48 6.27 3.68
C GLU A 58 -7.37 6.11 2.64
N GLY A 59 -7.57 5.32 1.60
CA GLY A 59 -6.59 5.16 0.52
C GLY A 59 -6.49 3.73 0.03
N VAL A 60 -5.32 3.40 -0.53
CA VAL A 60 -5.06 2.11 -1.15
C VAL A 60 -3.69 1.57 -0.73
N ALA A 61 -3.68 0.30 -0.34
CA ALA A 61 -2.48 -0.54 -0.35
C ALA A 61 -2.43 -1.28 -1.69
N TYR A 62 -1.46 -0.94 -2.52
CA TYR A 62 -1.29 -1.52 -3.84
C TYR A 62 -0.02 -2.37 -3.89
N ALA A 63 -0.11 -3.54 -4.48
CA ALA A 63 1.03 -4.44 -4.63
C ALA A 63 1.12 -4.93 -6.07
N MET A 64 2.34 -4.96 -6.61
CA MET A 64 2.61 -5.48 -7.94
C MET A 64 4.00 -6.10 -8.04
N VAL A 65 4.23 -6.87 -9.08
CA VAL A 65 5.55 -7.40 -9.44
C VAL A 65 5.92 -6.93 -10.83
N SER A 66 7.22 -6.83 -11.10
CA SER A 66 7.76 -6.54 -12.41
C SER A 66 7.38 -7.64 -13.41
N GLU A 67 7.43 -7.35 -14.71
CA GLU A 67 7.11 -8.32 -15.77
C GLU A 67 7.91 -9.62 -15.67
N CYS A 68 9.18 -9.54 -15.24
CA CYS A 68 10.02 -10.72 -15.02
C CYS A 68 9.75 -11.46 -13.70
N GLY A 69 8.86 -10.96 -12.82
CA GLY A 69 8.55 -11.56 -11.52
C GLY A 69 9.65 -11.44 -10.47
N LYS A 70 10.77 -10.75 -10.77
CA LYS A 70 11.97 -10.70 -9.92
C LYS A 70 12.07 -9.45 -9.04
N VAL A 71 11.16 -8.52 -9.19
CA VAL A 71 11.06 -7.34 -8.32
C VAL A 71 9.61 -7.16 -7.95
N GLY A 72 9.34 -7.05 -6.66
CA GLY A 72 8.00 -6.77 -6.15
C GLY A 72 7.97 -5.50 -5.31
N VAL A 73 6.83 -4.83 -5.32
CA VAL A 73 6.55 -3.66 -4.50
C VAL A 73 5.17 -3.77 -3.85
N VAL A 74 5.07 -3.29 -2.62
CA VAL A 74 3.82 -2.93 -1.96
C VAL A 74 3.94 -1.49 -1.50
N ILE A 75 2.94 -0.66 -1.82
CA ILE A 75 2.91 0.76 -1.52
C ILE A 75 1.58 1.15 -0.89
N GLU A 76 1.61 2.03 0.10
CA GLU A 76 0.44 2.60 0.75
C GLU A 76 0.35 4.09 0.41
N VAL A 77 -0.74 4.46 -0.26
CA VAL A 77 -1.07 5.84 -0.61
C VAL A 77 -2.42 6.19 0.00
N ASN A 78 -2.44 7.21 0.84
CA ASN A 78 -3.63 7.63 1.58
C ASN A 78 -4.31 8.84 0.91
N ALA A 79 -5.62 8.93 1.09
CA ALA A 79 -6.51 10.03 0.72
C ALA A 79 -7.47 10.34 1.87
N GLU A 80 -8.24 11.43 1.77
CA GLU A 80 -9.19 11.83 2.82
C GLU A 80 -10.42 10.91 2.85
N THR A 81 -10.89 10.45 1.67
CA THR A 81 -12.13 9.67 1.54
C THR A 81 -11.94 8.36 0.75
N ASP A 82 -12.83 7.40 0.99
CA ASP A 82 -12.90 6.14 0.26
C ASP A 82 -13.40 6.31 -1.19
N PHE A 83 -14.06 7.43 -1.51
CA PHE A 83 -14.43 7.78 -2.88
C PHE A 83 -13.19 8.02 -3.75
N VAL A 84 -12.20 8.74 -3.21
CA VAL A 84 -10.92 8.97 -3.91
C VAL A 84 -10.14 7.67 -4.04
N ALA A 85 -10.16 6.81 -3.03
CA ALA A 85 -9.53 5.49 -3.10
C ALA A 85 -10.04 4.62 -4.26
N LYS A 86 -11.24 4.89 -4.78
CA LYS A 86 -11.85 4.21 -5.95
C LYS A 86 -11.73 5.01 -7.24
N ASN A 87 -11.19 6.22 -7.21
CA ASN A 87 -11.04 7.10 -8.36
C ASN A 87 -9.95 6.59 -9.30
N ALA A 88 -10.26 6.47 -10.59
CA ALA A 88 -9.31 5.98 -11.59
C ALA A 88 -8.01 6.79 -11.64
N GLN A 89 -8.08 8.13 -11.57
CA GLN A 89 -6.90 9.00 -11.59
C GLN A 89 -6.01 8.81 -10.36
N PHE A 90 -6.62 8.50 -9.20
CA PHE A 90 -5.87 8.17 -7.99
C PHE A 90 -5.20 6.81 -8.12
N ILE A 91 -5.92 5.80 -8.58
CA ILE A 91 -5.36 4.45 -8.80
C ILE A 91 -4.22 4.48 -9.83
N ASP A 92 -4.37 5.22 -10.93
CA ASP A 92 -3.30 5.37 -11.93
C ASP A 92 -2.06 6.05 -11.33
N PHE A 93 -2.24 7.05 -10.50
CA PHE A 93 -1.13 7.66 -9.75
C PHE A 93 -0.43 6.65 -8.84
N VAL A 94 -1.20 5.85 -8.07
CA VAL A 94 -0.65 4.80 -7.18
C VAL A 94 0.16 3.77 -7.98
N LYS A 95 -0.35 3.35 -9.15
CA LYS A 95 0.36 2.43 -10.05
C LYS A 95 1.68 3.04 -10.55
N THR A 96 1.64 4.28 -11.03
CA THR A 96 2.85 4.99 -11.48
C THR A 96 3.89 5.09 -10.36
N CYS A 97 3.47 5.37 -9.10
CA CYS A 97 4.37 5.35 -7.97
C CYS A 97 4.98 3.96 -7.74
N ALA A 98 4.18 2.90 -7.82
CA ALA A 98 4.65 1.53 -7.66
C ALA A 98 5.64 1.13 -8.77
N GLU A 99 5.35 1.45 -10.02
CA GLU A 99 6.25 1.27 -11.16
C GLU A 99 7.56 2.04 -10.96
N THR A 100 7.47 3.30 -10.51
CA THR A 100 8.66 4.10 -10.19
C THR A 100 9.53 3.43 -9.12
N VAL A 101 8.92 2.86 -8.07
CA VAL A 101 9.66 2.10 -7.05
C VAL A 101 10.36 0.87 -7.65
N ILE A 102 9.69 0.15 -8.56
CA ILE A 102 10.28 -1.02 -9.21
C ILE A 102 11.53 -0.65 -10.03
N TYR A 103 11.42 0.38 -10.87
CA TYR A 103 12.45 0.69 -11.88
C TYR A 103 13.54 1.62 -11.37
N GLU A 104 13.22 2.61 -10.52
CA GLU A 104 14.17 3.61 -10.02
C GLU A 104 14.80 3.23 -8.66
N ASN A 105 14.22 2.24 -7.96
CA ASN A 105 14.71 1.73 -6.66
C ASN A 105 15.03 2.84 -5.63
N PRO A 106 14.10 3.75 -5.33
CA PRO A 106 14.32 4.79 -4.34
C PRO A 106 14.49 4.19 -2.94
N ALA A 107 15.37 4.79 -2.12
CA ALA A 107 15.67 4.30 -0.78
C ALA A 107 14.50 4.47 0.20
N ASP A 108 13.71 5.54 0.03
CA ASP A 108 12.61 5.93 0.89
C ASP A 108 11.57 6.78 0.13
N VAL A 109 10.54 7.24 0.85
CA VAL A 109 9.47 8.06 0.27
C VAL A 109 9.98 9.41 -0.21
N GLU A 110 10.98 10.00 0.44
CA GLU A 110 11.56 11.29 0.05
C GLU A 110 12.31 11.15 -1.28
N ALA A 111 13.12 10.10 -1.41
CA ALA A 111 13.79 9.76 -2.66
C ALA A 111 12.78 9.43 -3.78
N LEU A 112 11.68 8.72 -3.47
CA LEU A 112 10.61 8.45 -4.43
C LEU A 112 9.96 9.75 -4.91
N LEU A 113 9.67 10.69 -4.04
CA LEU A 113 9.08 11.99 -4.42
C LEU A 113 10.00 12.79 -5.33
N ALA A 114 11.32 12.73 -5.11
CA ALA A 114 12.31 13.39 -5.93
C ALA A 114 12.57 12.70 -7.28
N ALA A 115 12.26 11.40 -7.38
CA ALA A 115 12.48 10.61 -8.58
C ALA A 115 11.56 11.05 -9.72
N LYS A 116 12.02 10.83 -10.96
CA LYS A 116 11.21 10.97 -12.15
C LYS A 116 10.18 9.84 -12.19
N ALA A 117 8.91 10.18 -12.32
CA ALA A 117 7.83 9.20 -12.36
C ALA A 117 7.96 8.33 -13.61
N HIS A 118 7.79 7.02 -13.46
CA HIS A 118 7.91 6.08 -14.57
C HIS A 118 6.96 6.44 -15.72
N GLY A 119 7.49 6.48 -16.94
CA GLY A 119 6.73 6.86 -18.14
C GLY A 119 6.34 8.35 -18.24
N SER A 120 6.89 9.22 -17.40
CA SER A 120 6.57 10.65 -17.38
C SER A 120 7.84 11.52 -17.30
N ASP A 121 7.75 12.77 -17.75
CA ASP A 121 8.80 13.76 -17.55
C ASP A 121 8.71 14.51 -16.22
N MET A 122 7.65 14.28 -15.46
CA MET A 122 7.43 14.90 -14.15
C MET A 122 8.06 14.08 -13.04
N THR A 123 8.44 14.74 -11.95
CA THR A 123 8.77 14.04 -10.70
C THR A 123 7.49 13.52 -10.04
N VAL A 124 7.63 12.49 -9.20
CA VAL A 124 6.50 11.96 -8.41
C VAL A 124 5.88 13.04 -7.53
N ASP A 125 6.70 13.93 -6.94
CA ASP A 125 6.24 15.06 -6.14
C ASP A 125 5.39 16.05 -6.96
N ALA A 126 5.83 16.39 -8.19
CA ALA A 126 5.08 17.27 -9.08
C ALA A 126 3.74 16.62 -9.48
N MET A 127 3.74 15.33 -9.78
CA MET A 127 2.53 14.57 -10.09
C MET A 127 1.59 14.47 -8.89
N LEU A 128 2.10 14.25 -7.67
CA LEU A 128 1.33 14.24 -6.43
C LEU A 128 0.61 15.58 -6.22
N LYS A 129 1.32 16.70 -6.37
CA LYS A 129 0.74 18.05 -6.22
C LYS A 129 -0.34 18.34 -7.27
N ASP A 130 -0.14 17.85 -8.49
CA ASP A 130 -1.16 17.92 -9.54
C ASP A 130 -2.41 17.11 -9.16
N LYS A 131 -2.26 15.90 -8.62
CA LYS A 131 -3.39 15.09 -8.16
C LYS A 131 -4.11 15.73 -6.96
N ILE A 132 -3.40 16.31 -6.01
CA ILE A 132 -4.00 17.06 -4.89
C ILE A 132 -4.82 18.26 -5.40
N LEU A 133 -4.38 18.93 -6.45
CA LEU A 133 -5.12 20.02 -7.07
C LEU A 133 -6.37 19.52 -7.79
N THR A 134 -6.22 18.52 -8.64
CA THR A 134 -7.29 18.03 -9.55
C THR A 134 -8.37 17.25 -8.81
N ILE A 135 -7.99 16.37 -7.89
CA ILE A 135 -8.89 15.55 -7.07
C ILE A 135 -9.50 16.39 -5.95
N GLY A 136 -8.73 17.33 -5.39
CA GLY A 136 -9.21 18.24 -4.37
C GLY A 136 -9.04 17.77 -2.94
N GLU A 137 -8.40 16.63 -2.70
CA GLU A 137 -8.13 16.05 -1.38
C GLU A 137 -6.64 16.05 -1.05
N ASN A 138 -6.30 15.90 0.25
CA ASN A 138 -4.96 15.59 0.69
C ASN A 138 -4.63 14.16 0.28
N ILE A 139 -3.53 13.98 -0.46
CA ILE A 139 -3.01 12.68 -0.87
C ILE A 139 -1.59 12.56 -0.33
N LYS A 140 -1.27 11.41 0.25
CA LYS A 140 0.04 11.19 0.85
C LYS A 140 0.55 9.77 0.53
N ILE A 141 1.75 9.68 -0.04
CA ILE A 141 2.48 8.42 -0.08
C ILE A 141 2.99 8.17 1.34
N ARG A 142 2.49 7.12 2.00
CA ARG A 142 2.81 6.85 3.40
C ARG A 142 4.08 6.04 3.54
N ARG A 143 4.18 4.95 2.78
CA ARG A 143 5.29 4.01 2.81
C ARG A 143 5.26 3.08 1.61
N PHE A 144 6.38 2.44 1.35
CA PHE A 144 6.48 1.31 0.43
C PHE A 144 7.54 0.32 0.92
N VAL A 145 7.47 -0.89 0.39
CA VAL A 145 8.50 -1.92 0.53
C VAL A 145 8.77 -2.50 -0.84
N ARG A 146 10.04 -2.67 -1.19
CA ARG A 146 10.51 -3.29 -2.42
C ARG A 146 11.37 -4.51 -2.09
N TYR A 147 11.09 -5.63 -2.75
CA TYR A 147 11.88 -6.84 -2.65
C TYR A 147 12.44 -7.23 -4.01
N GLU A 148 13.64 -7.80 -4.00
CA GLU A 148 14.27 -8.46 -5.14
C GLU A 148 14.28 -9.96 -4.90
N GLY A 149 14.04 -10.74 -5.94
CA GLY A 149 13.90 -12.19 -5.93
C GLY A 149 12.53 -12.64 -6.46
N ASP A 150 12.17 -13.87 -6.24
CA ASP A 150 10.90 -14.44 -6.65
C ASP A 150 9.77 -13.87 -5.81
N CYS A 151 9.03 -12.92 -6.38
CA CYS A 151 7.99 -12.17 -5.69
C CYS A 151 6.60 -12.52 -6.20
N VAL A 152 5.64 -12.58 -5.27
CA VAL A 152 4.21 -12.68 -5.57
C VAL A 152 3.46 -11.58 -4.81
N ALA A 153 2.60 -10.86 -5.53
CA ALA A 153 1.81 -9.77 -5.00
C ALA A 153 0.32 -10.13 -4.96
N TYR A 154 -0.38 -9.68 -3.94
CA TYR A 154 -1.82 -9.84 -3.80
C TYR A 154 -2.46 -8.57 -3.22
N VAL A 155 -3.58 -8.16 -3.80
CA VAL A 155 -4.38 -7.02 -3.31
C VAL A 155 -5.78 -7.51 -2.98
N HIS A 156 -6.21 -7.30 -1.75
CA HIS A 156 -7.53 -7.71 -1.26
C HIS A 156 -8.45 -6.52 -1.03
N GLY A 157 -9.76 -6.74 -1.24
CA GLY A 157 -10.79 -5.78 -0.90
C GLY A 157 -10.70 -4.43 -1.61
N GLY A 158 -10.22 -4.42 -2.88
CA GLY A 158 -10.08 -3.18 -3.65
C GLY A 158 -8.97 -2.26 -3.13
N GLY A 159 -7.89 -2.81 -2.57
CA GLY A 159 -6.78 -2.05 -2.04
C GLY A 159 -6.83 -1.80 -0.53
N ARG A 160 -7.71 -2.48 0.20
CA ARG A 160 -7.70 -2.41 1.68
C ARG A 160 -6.52 -3.13 2.29
N ILE A 161 -6.07 -4.23 1.67
CA ILE A 161 -4.91 -5.00 2.10
C ILE A 161 -4.04 -5.26 0.87
N GLY A 162 -2.78 -4.90 0.95
CA GLY A 162 -1.74 -5.24 -0.01
C GLY A 162 -0.74 -6.20 0.62
N VAL A 163 -0.42 -7.29 -0.04
CA VAL A 163 0.54 -8.29 0.41
C VAL A 163 1.60 -8.47 -0.67
N LEU A 164 2.84 -8.50 -0.25
CA LEU A 164 3.99 -8.84 -1.06
C LEU A 164 4.77 -9.95 -0.36
N VAL A 165 4.99 -11.06 -1.06
CA VAL A 165 5.76 -12.19 -0.54
C VAL A 165 6.96 -12.43 -1.44
N ARG A 166 8.14 -12.52 -0.85
CA ARG A 166 9.36 -12.96 -1.53
C ARG A 166 9.62 -14.42 -1.14
N PHE A 167 9.85 -15.23 -2.15
CA PHE A 167 10.18 -16.63 -2.01
C PHE A 167 11.66 -16.88 -2.30
N GLU A 168 12.25 -17.82 -1.61
CA GLU A 168 13.53 -18.42 -1.98
C GLU A 168 13.21 -19.75 -2.66
N THR A 169 13.49 -19.82 -3.96
CA THR A 169 13.13 -20.98 -4.79
C THR A 169 14.31 -21.46 -5.60
N GLU A 170 14.33 -22.76 -5.89
CA GLU A 170 15.29 -23.39 -6.80
C GLU A 170 14.52 -24.11 -7.92
N ASN A 171 14.68 -23.61 -9.15
CA ASN A 171 14.11 -24.22 -10.36
C ASN A 171 12.59 -24.45 -10.33
N VAL A 172 11.84 -23.56 -9.66
CA VAL A 172 10.37 -23.59 -9.64
C VAL A 172 9.84 -22.87 -10.87
N PRO A 173 8.94 -23.49 -11.67
CA PRO A 173 8.28 -22.81 -12.77
C PRO A 173 7.48 -21.60 -12.26
N ALA A 174 7.50 -20.50 -13.03
CA ALA A 174 6.82 -19.26 -12.66
C ALA A 174 5.31 -19.44 -12.43
N GLU A 175 4.66 -20.31 -13.18
CA GLU A 175 3.23 -20.62 -13.03
C GLU A 175 2.94 -21.24 -11.66
N VAL A 176 3.73 -22.23 -11.25
CA VAL A 176 3.60 -22.91 -9.96
C VAL A 176 3.88 -21.93 -8.81
N LEU A 177 4.93 -21.11 -8.95
CA LEU A 177 5.25 -20.07 -7.98
C LEU A 177 4.10 -19.07 -7.81
N ASN A 178 3.52 -18.62 -8.92
CA ASN A 178 2.41 -17.66 -8.87
C ASN A 178 1.14 -18.26 -8.25
N GLU A 179 0.82 -19.52 -8.55
CA GLU A 179 -0.35 -20.19 -7.98
C GLU A 179 -0.18 -20.38 -6.45
N CYS A 180 0.87 -21.10 -6.04
CA CYS A 180 1.13 -21.35 -4.62
C CYS A 180 1.39 -20.05 -3.84
N GLY A 181 2.14 -19.11 -4.43
CA GLY A 181 2.47 -17.84 -3.81
C GLY A 181 1.24 -16.97 -3.60
N LYS A 182 0.25 -17.02 -4.49
CA LYS A 182 -1.01 -16.32 -4.35
C LYS A 182 -1.85 -16.88 -3.22
N ASP A 183 -1.87 -18.21 -3.05
CA ASP A 183 -2.57 -18.86 -1.94
C ASP A 183 -1.94 -18.46 -0.60
N VAL A 184 -0.60 -18.45 -0.50
CA VAL A 184 0.13 -17.96 0.68
C VAL A 184 -0.20 -16.49 0.94
N ALA A 185 -0.18 -15.63 -0.07
CA ALA A 185 -0.48 -14.22 0.09
C ALA A 185 -1.95 -13.96 0.52
N MET A 186 -2.90 -14.73 0.01
CA MET A 186 -4.30 -14.70 0.47
C MET A 186 -4.43 -15.13 1.93
N GLN A 187 -3.69 -16.16 2.35
CA GLN A 187 -3.68 -16.60 3.75
C GLN A 187 -3.07 -15.54 4.67
N ILE A 188 -1.99 -14.88 4.24
CA ILE A 188 -1.40 -13.75 4.97
C ILE A 188 -2.42 -12.61 5.10
N ALA A 189 -3.14 -12.27 4.04
CA ALA A 189 -4.18 -11.25 4.08
C ALA A 189 -5.31 -11.60 5.06
N ALA A 190 -5.68 -12.89 5.17
CA ALA A 190 -6.75 -13.34 6.03
C ALA A 190 -6.35 -13.41 7.52
N LEU A 191 -5.14 -13.89 7.82
CA LEU A 191 -4.67 -14.14 9.18
C LEU A 191 -3.91 -12.96 9.78
N ASN A 192 -3.41 -12.04 8.96
CA ASN A 192 -2.60 -10.90 9.38
C ASN A 192 -1.49 -11.30 10.37
N PRO A 193 -0.57 -12.23 10.01
CA PRO A 193 0.45 -12.71 10.91
C PRO A 193 1.40 -11.59 11.34
N ALA A 194 1.73 -11.53 12.62
CA ALA A 194 2.62 -10.52 13.18
C ALA A 194 4.10 -10.84 12.94
N TYR A 195 4.44 -12.10 12.68
CA TYR A 195 5.81 -12.58 12.55
C TYR A 195 5.93 -13.55 11.37
N LEU A 196 7.10 -13.58 10.75
CA LEU A 196 7.39 -14.47 9.62
C LEU A 196 7.45 -15.94 10.07
N ASP A 197 8.16 -16.22 11.15
CA ASP A 197 8.33 -17.56 11.73
C ASP A 197 8.59 -17.48 13.24
N LYS A 198 8.77 -18.65 13.87
CA LYS A 198 9.01 -18.76 15.31
C LYS A 198 10.31 -18.08 15.78
N SER A 199 11.32 -17.99 14.93
CA SER A 199 12.63 -17.41 15.29
C SER A 199 12.56 -15.89 15.38
N THR A 200 11.58 -15.27 14.68
CA THR A 200 11.38 -13.82 14.64
C THR A 200 10.50 -13.31 15.77
N VAL A 201 9.92 -14.21 16.60
CA VAL A 201 9.06 -13.82 17.72
C VAL A 201 9.92 -13.39 18.93
N PRO A 202 9.79 -12.13 19.41
CA PRO A 202 10.51 -11.69 20.60
C PRO A 202 10.13 -12.50 21.84
N ALA A 203 11.12 -12.79 22.70
CA ALA A 203 10.89 -13.55 23.94
C ALA A 203 9.80 -12.91 24.83
N GLU A 204 9.81 -11.59 24.96
CA GLU A 204 8.78 -10.84 25.71
C GLU A 204 7.36 -11.08 25.18
N ALA A 205 7.19 -11.17 23.85
CA ALA A 205 5.88 -11.45 23.27
C ALA A 205 5.40 -12.85 23.57
N LEU A 206 6.33 -13.84 23.55
CA LEU A 206 6.03 -15.22 23.94
C LEU A 206 5.67 -15.34 25.42
N ASP A 207 6.38 -14.65 26.29
CA ASP A 207 6.14 -14.72 27.74
C ASP A 207 4.83 -14.02 28.10
N LYS A 208 4.54 -12.88 27.48
CA LYS A 208 3.24 -12.22 27.65
C LYS A 208 2.07 -13.07 27.17
N GLU A 209 2.20 -13.75 26.05
CA GLU A 209 1.16 -14.64 25.54
C GLU A 209 0.97 -15.86 26.44
N LYS A 210 2.05 -16.44 26.99
CA LYS A 210 1.96 -17.50 27.99
C LYS A 210 1.20 -17.05 29.24
N GLU A 211 1.45 -15.84 29.75
CA GLU A 211 0.74 -15.30 30.91
C GLU A 211 -0.75 -15.18 30.64
N ILE A 212 -1.11 -14.66 29.45
CA ILE A 212 -2.51 -14.51 29.02
C ILE A 212 -3.18 -15.88 28.92
N LEU A 213 -2.54 -16.85 28.26
CA LEU A 213 -3.08 -18.21 28.13
C LEU A 213 -3.22 -18.89 29.47
N MET A 214 -2.25 -18.75 30.38
CA MET A 214 -2.35 -19.27 31.73
C MET A 214 -3.50 -18.67 32.52
N ALA A 215 -3.71 -17.38 32.42
CA ALA A 215 -4.84 -16.71 33.04
C ALA A 215 -6.20 -17.18 32.47
N GLN A 216 -6.27 -17.39 31.14
CA GLN A 216 -7.47 -17.92 30.48
C GLN A 216 -7.79 -19.34 30.97
N ILE A 217 -6.78 -20.25 31.05
CA ILE A 217 -6.93 -21.61 31.53
C ILE A 217 -7.40 -21.63 33.00
N GLN A 218 -6.85 -20.75 33.84
CA GLN A 218 -7.25 -20.65 35.25
C GLN A 218 -8.71 -20.16 35.40
N ASN A 219 -9.18 -19.33 34.49
CA ASN A 219 -10.55 -18.79 34.51
C ASN A 219 -11.57 -19.66 33.77
N ASP A 220 -11.15 -20.69 33.04
CA ASP A 220 -12.06 -21.65 32.39
C ASP A 220 -12.37 -22.82 33.35
N PRO A 221 -13.65 -22.99 33.79
CA PRO A 221 -14.04 -24.04 34.69
C PRO A 221 -13.83 -25.47 34.12
N LYS A 222 -13.76 -25.62 32.80
CA LYS A 222 -13.55 -26.92 32.14
C LYS A 222 -12.08 -27.30 32.05
N GLU A 223 -11.19 -26.33 31.84
CA GLU A 223 -9.75 -26.58 31.71
C GLU A 223 -9.03 -26.56 33.05
N SER A 224 -9.50 -25.81 34.04
CA SER A 224 -8.97 -25.85 35.40
C SER A 224 -9.13 -27.20 36.08
N GLN A 225 -10.12 -28.03 35.68
CA GLN A 225 -10.28 -29.41 36.15
C GLN A 225 -9.32 -30.39 35.44
N ALA A 226 -8.88 -30.10 34.22
CA ALA A 226 -7.94 -30.96 33.49
C ALA A 226 -6.49 -30.84 33.99
N THR A 227 -6.13 -29.74 34.65
CA THR A 227 -4.84 -29.49 35.25
C THR A 227 -4.72 -30.01 36.70
N SER A 228 -5.80 -30.63 37.24
CA SER A 228 -5.75 -31.32 38.56
C SER A 228 -4.80 -32.53 38.53
N PRO A 229 -4.03 -32.81 39.61
CA PRO A 229 -2.99 -33.84 39.62
C PRO A 229 -3.43 -35.27 39.32
N LEU A 230 -4.73 -35.51 39.14
CA LEU A 230 -5.30 -36.83 38.78
C LEU A 230 -5.07 -37.26 37.33
N SER A 231 -4.61 -36.36 36.44
CA SER A 231 -4.29 -36.72 35.05
C SER A 231 -2.93 -37.44 34.88
N SER A 232 -2.12 -37.58 35.93
CA SER A 232 -0.89 -38.39 35.92
C SER A 232 -1.14 -39.86 35.60
N THR A 233 -2.37 -40.34 35.75
CA THR A 233 -2.78 -41.72 35.43
C THR A 233 -2.93 -41.97 33.91
N LEU A 234 -3.23 -40.95 33.12
CA LEU A 234 -3.34 -41.08 31.66
C LEU A 234 -1.98 -41.11 30.95
N LEU A 235 -0.99 -40.40 31.46
CA LEU A 235 0.40 -40.44 30.95
C LEU A 235 1.08 -41.76 31.20
N ARG A 236 0.62 -42.54 32.20
CA ARG A 236 1.18 -43.86 32.49
C ARG A 236 0.67 -44.99 31.57
N LYS A 237 -0.47 -44.79 30.88
CA LYS A 237 -1.04 -45.75 29.92
C LYS A 237 -0.41 -45.73 28.54
N GLN A 238 0.30 -44.65 28.15
CA GLN A 238 0.98 -44.56 26.85
C GLN A 238 2.40 -45.14 26.82
N ARG A 239 2.94 -45.62 27.95
CA ARG A 239 4.21 -46.35 28.01
C ARG A 239 4.01 -47.85 28.14
N ARG A 240 3.24 -48.48 27.27
CA ARG A 240 3.36 -49.93 27.04
C ARG A 240 4.31 -50.16 25.89
N PRO A 241 5.45 -50.86 26.10
CA PRO A 241 6.31 -51.26 25.00
C PRO A 241 5.55 -52.26 24.11
N ALA A 242 5.64 -52.09 22.81
CA ALA A 242 5.22 -53.09 21.84
C ALA A 242 6.10 -54.35 22.12
N ALA A 243 5.48 -55.40 22.59
CA ALA A 243 6.10 -56.72 22.68
C ALA A 243 5.89 -57.44 21.35
N ARG A 244 7.02 -57.73 20.69
CA ARG A 244 7.35 -58.77 19.70
C ARG A 244 6.43 -58.88 18.49
#